data_609dfbd9802cab8178c845a3f67e1594
#
_entry.id   609dfbd9802cab8178c845a3f67e1594
#
_cell.length_a   1.000
_cell.length_b   1.000
_cell.length_c   1.000
_cell.angle_alpha   90.00
_cell.angle_beta   90.00
_cell.angle_gamma   90.00
#
_symmetry.space_group_name_H-M   'P 1'
#
loop_
_entity.id
_entity.type
_entity.pdbx_description
1 polymer ?
#
loop_
_entity_poly.entity_id
_entity_poly.type
_entity_poly.pdbx_seq_one_letter_code
_entity_poly.pdbx_strand_id
1 'polypeptide(L)'
;AGRVDTISWFIIGVCNYTNSTKDTAFFTKMKTPIEKGLSLLNAWEFNNNHLVYVPRSGNWADEYITEGHIFYDQVLRLWALRCFNQIENSQHISEKINRVTAIIEENYTSGTSLHPFHPRAYKTLKKKPYWMASINPSGYQTMFDAFGNSIALLLELGDDTFRTNQIIYMEKLRKSLKLKLLPAFWDPIFPEDEQWKLLENNCKYEFRNIPYEFHNGGTWQMVNGFYSMSISEEKPDVAEEIIAGIEMLNSEEGYSFYENFNTQTGAATGVKYCTWSAAGQIIATQSNKGKTFLK
;
A
#
# COMPACT_ATOMS: atom_id res chain seq x y z
N ALA A 1 -0.60 12.86 14.89
CA ALA A 1 -1.05 11.50 15.25
C ALA A 1 0.07 10.51 14.94
N GLY A 2 0.22 9.46 15.78
CA GLY A 2 1.17 8.38 15.49
C GLY A 2 0.70 7.60 14.25
N ARG A 3 1.65 7.20 13.40
CA ARG A 3 1.37 6.43 12.19
C ARG A 3 1.64 4.96 12.45
N VAL A 4 0.65 4.13 12.17
CA VAL A 4 0.70 2.68 12.39
C VAL A 4 1.73 2.00 11.48
N ASP A 5 1.82 2.43 10.24
CA ASP A 5 2.70 1.89 9.21
C ASP A 5 4.21 2.10 9.49
N THR A 6 4.58 3.11 10.27
CA THR A 6 5.98 3.42 10.63
C THR A 6 6.70 2.21 11.23
N ILE A 7 6.02 1.43 12.07
CA ILE A 7 6.60 0.24 12.72
C ILE A 7 6.95 -0.83 11.68
N SER A 8 6.02 -1.10 10.78
CA SER A 8 6.23 -2.09 9.71
C SER A 8 7.35 -1.66 8.77
N TRP A 9 7.40 -0.39 8.36
CA TRP A 9 8.48 0.14 7.53
C TRP A 9 9.84 0.07 8.22
N PHE A 10 9.90 0.35 9.52
CA PHE A 10 11.12 0.20 10.30
C PHE A 10 11.65 -1.24 10.26
N ILE A 11 10.78 -2.23 10.49
CA ILE A 11 11.14 -3.65 10.48
C ILE A 11 11.62 -4.07 9.08
N ILE A 12 10.87 -3.74 8.03
CA ILE A 12 11.23 -4.02 6.64
C ILE A 12 12.60 -3.42 6.31
N GLY A 13 12.83 -2.17 6.68
CA GLY A 13 14.08 -1.47 6.42
C GLY A 13 15.28 -2.13 7.12
N VAL A 14 15.16 -2.44 8.40
CA VAL A 14 16.22 -3.12 9.17
C VAL A 14 16.54 -4.50 8.57
N CYS A 15 15.52 -5.30 8.27
CA CYS A 15 15.71 -6.64 7.72
C CYS A 15 16.35 -6.61 6.33
N ASN A 16 15.90 -5.73 5.44
CA ASN A 16 16.47 -5.58 4.10
C ASN A 16 17.92 -5.04 4.15
N TYR A 17 18.21 -4.07 5.01
CA TYR A 17 19.58 -3.61 5.24
C TYR A 17 20.47 -4.75 5.69
N THR A 18 20.07 -5.49 6.71
CA THR A 18 20.81 -6.65 7.24
C THR A 18 21.04 -7.70 6.16
N ASN A 19 20.01 -8.02 5.37
CA ASN A 19 20.15 -9.00 4.30
C ASN A 19 21.14 -8.54 3.21
N SER A 20 21.10 -7.26 2.85
CA SER A 20 21.95 -6.70 1.80
C SER A 20 23.41 -6.55 2.23
N THR A 21 23.64 -6.14 3.48
CA THR A 21 24.99 -5.87 4.00
C THR A 21 25.62 -7.06 4.76
N LYS A 22 24.79 -8.03 5.16
CA LYS A 22 25.17 -9.13 6.07
C LYS A 22 25.62 -8.66 7.46
N ASP A 23 25.23 -7.45 7.88
CA ASP A 23 25.55 -6.86 9.18
C ASP A 23 24.67 -7.45 10.29
N THR A 24 25.07 -8.60 10.79
CA THR A 24 24.39 -9.30 11.88
C THR A 24 24.51 -8.57 13.22
N ALA A 25 25.58 -7.78 13.43
CA ALA A 25 25.76 -7.00 14.64
C ALA A 25 24.73 -5.87 14.72
N PHE A 26 24.47 -5.20 13.60
CA PHE A 26 23.37 -4.22 13.48
C PHE A 26 22.02 -4.86 13.76
N PHE A 27 21.74 -6.02 13.16
CA PHE A 27 20.48 -6.73 13.40
C PHE A 27 20.29 -7.08 14.88
N THR A 28 21.33 -7.61 15.53
CA THR A 28 21.29 -7.94 16.97
C THR A 28 20.95 -6.72 17.81
N LYS A 29 21.52 -5.54 17.50
CA LYS A 29 21.20 -4.27 18.14
C LYS A 29 19.74 -3.84 17.92
N MET A 30 19.18 -4.10 16.72
CA MET A 30 17.81 -3.70 16.35
C MET A 30 16.75 -4.73 16.76
N LYS A 31 17.11 -5.94 17.17
CA LYS A 31 16.16 -7.00 17.49
C LYS A 31 15.16 -6.60 18.59
N THR A 32 15.63 -6.08 19.71
CA THR A 32 14.75 -5.63 20.81
C THR A 32 13.77 -4.51 20.36
N PRO A 33 14.19 -3.44 19.65
CA PRO A 33 13.25 -2.50 19.03
C PRO A 33 12.22 -3.15 18.12
N ILE A 34 12.62 -4.12 17.28
CA ILE A 34 11.70 -4.86 16.40
C ILE A 34 10.65 -5.63 17.21
N GLU A 35 11.08 -6.41 18.21
CA GLU A 35 10.19 -7.19 19.08
C GLU A 35 9.18 -6.32 19.83
N LYS A 36 9.62 -5.15 20.32
CA LYS A 36 8.72 -4.15 20.91
C LYS A 36 7.71 -3.61 19.89
N GLY A 37 8.15 -3.32 18.68
CA GLY A 37 7.28 -2.89 17.58
C GLY A 37 6.23 -3.95 17.23
N LEU A 38 6.63 -5.21 17.09
CA LEU A 38 5.72 -6.34 16.86
C LEU A 38 4.72 -6.52 18.01
N SER A 39 5.18 -6.38 19.26
CA SER A 39 4.30 -6.44 20.44
C SER A 39 3.26 -5.31 20.43
N LEU A 40 3.65 -4.09 20.01
CA LEU A 40 2.73 -2.97 19.88
C LEU A 40 1.71 -3.19 18.77
N LEU A 41 2.12 -3.70 17.60
CA LEU A 41 1.20 -4.07 16.52
C LEU A 41 0.22 -5.17 16.98
N ASN A 42 0.67 -6.14 17.77
CA ASN A 42 -0.21 -7.15 18.35
C ASN A 42 -1.22 -6.55 19.34
N ALA A 43 -0.82 -5.56 20.14
CA ALA A 43 -1.73 -4.85 21.05
C ALA A 43 -2.80 -4.03 20.31
N TRP A 44 -2.57 -3.66 19.07
CA TRP A 44 -3.54 -2.96 18.21
C TRP A 44 -4.45 -3.91 17.41
N GLU A 45 -4.34 -5.22 17.63
CA GLU A 45 -5.29 -6.21 17.12
C GLU A 45 -6.52 -6.26 18.02
N PHE A 46 -7.51 -5.45 17.73
CA PHE A 46 -8.76 -5.51 18.46
C PHE A 46 -9.54 -6.80 18.13
N ASN A 47 -10.16 -7.41 19.15
CA ASN A 47 -10.99 -8.61 19.06
C ASN A 47 -10.25 -9.89 18.62
N ASN A 48 -8.93 -9.97 18.77
CA ASN A 48 -8.09 -11.13 18.40
C ASN A 48 -8.28 -11.61 16.93
N ASN A 49 -8.66 -10.71 16.04
CA ASN A 49 -8.88 -11.03 14.63
C ASN A 49 -7.61 -10.97 13.78
N HIS A 50 -6.46 -10.89 14.42
CA HIS A 50 -5.13 -10.83 13.77
C HIS A 50 -4.93 -9.67 12.78
N LEU A 51 -5.83 -8.70 12.72
CA LEU A 51 -5.73 -7.49 11.91
C LEU A 51 -5.56 -6.26 12.81
N VAL A 52 -4.61 -5.42 12.46
CA VAL A 52 -4.37 -4.14 13.17
C VAL A 52 -5.50 -3.17 12.87
N TYR A 53 -6.00 -2.49 13.90
CA TYR A 53 -6.94 -1.40 13.73
C TYR A 53 -6.18 -0.07 13.56
N VAL A 54 -6.49 0.65 12.49
CA VAL A 54 -5.86 1.93 12.14
C VAL A 54 -6.90 3.03 12.26
N PRO A 55 -6.68 4.05 13.10
CA PRO A 55 -7.56 5.20 13.15
C PRO A 55 -7.46 6.01 11.86
N ARG A 56 -8.49 6.80 11.56
CA ARG A 56 -8.41 7.77 10.46
C ARG A 56 -7.17 8.65 10.62
N SER A 57 -6.49 8.96 9.52
CA SER A 57 -5.22 9.69 9.51
C SER A 57 -4.04 8.93 10.14
N GLY A 58 -4.16 7.63 10.35
CA GLY A 58 -3.18 6.80 11.06
C GLY A 58 -2.12 6.12 10.20
N ASN A 59 -2.06 6.38 8.89
CA ASN A 59 -1.04 5.83 7.98
C ASN A 59 -0.58 6.87 6.93
N TRP A 60 0.08 6.42 5.86
CA TRP A 60 0.59 7.28 4.79
C TRP A 60 -0.48 8.17 4.13
N ALA A 61 -1.72 7.66 3.99
CA ALA A 61 -2.86 8.40 3.44
C ALA A 61 -3.60 9.17 4.55
N ASP A 62 -2.87 9.97 5.30
CA ASP A 62 -3.33 10.63 6.54
C ASP A 62 -4.42 11.69 6.34
N GLU A 63 -4.63 12.14 5.13
CA GLU A 63 -5.72 13.07 4.79
C GLU A 63 -6.89 12.39 4.08
N TYR A 64 -6.86 11.05 3.94
CA TYR A 64 -7.93 10.30 3.29
C TYR A 64 -8.89 9.67 4.29
N ILE A 65 -10.02 9.15 3.80
CA ILE A 65 -11.13 8.68 4.66
C ILE A 65 -11.03 7.22 5.10
N THR A 66 -9.95 6.52 4.76
CA THR A 66 -9.76 5.13 5.17
C THR A 66 -9.52 5.02 6.68
N GLU A 67 -10.18 4.05 7.32
CA GLU A 67 -10.05 3.75 8.74
C GLU A 67 -10.44 2.29 9.04
N GLY A 68 -10.14 1.81 10.22
CA GLY A 68 -10.46 0.46 10.65
C GLY A 68 -9.34 -0.52 10.34
N HIS A 69 -9.66 -1.68 9.83
CA HIS A 69 -8.67 -2.62 9.33
C HIS A 69 -8.33 -2.25 7.89
N ILE A 70 -7.37 -1.35 7.69
CA ILE A 70 -6.96 -0.85 6.37
C ILE A 70 -6.07 -1.88 5.70
N PHE A 71 -6.38 -2.24 4.44
CA PHE A 71 -5.68 -3.28 3.68
C PHE A 71 -4.18 -3.01 3.55
N TYR A 72 -3.80 -1.80 3.19
CA TYR A 72 -2.40 -1.38 3.10
C TYR A 72 -1.60 -1.72 4.37
N ASP A 73 -2.13 -1.39 5.55
CA ASP A 73 -1.45 -1.66 6.80
C ASP A 73 -1.34 -3.16 7.12
N GLN A 74 -2.34 -3.96 6.72
CA GLN A 74 -2.29 -5.41 6.93
C GLN A 74 -1.22 -6.07 6.05
N VAL A 75 -1.17 -5.72 4.75
CA VAL A 75 -0.16 -6.29 3.85
C VAL A 75 1.25 -5.79 4.17
N LEU A 76 1.39 -4.54 4.60
CA LEU A 76 2.67 -4.00 5.05
C LEU A 76 3.17 -4.71 6.31
N ARG A 77 2.28 -4.96 7.27
CA ARG A 77 2.60 -5.75 8.46
C ARG A 77 2.97 -7.19 8.11
N LEU A 78 2.24 -7.81 7.19
CA LEU A 78 2.57 -9.16 6.71
C LEU A 78 3.96 -9.20 6.10
N TRP A 79 4.32 -8.21 5.30
CA TRP A 79 5.66 -8.07 4.75
C TRP A 79 6.73 -7.94 5.85
N ALA A 80 6.50 -7.09 6.84
CA ALA A 80 7.39 -6.94 7.99
C ALA A 80 7.60 -8.25 8.77
N LEU A 81 6.51 -9.01 9.00
CA LEU A 81 6.58 -10.33 9.66
C LEU A 81 7.38 -11.33 8.82
N ARG A 82 7.16 -11.38 7.51
CA ARG A 82 7.91 -12.25 6.59
C ARG A 82 9.40 -11.91 6.59
N CYS A 83 9.76 -10.63 6.42
CA CYS A 83 11.16 -10.17 6.47
C CYS A 83 11.84 -10.55 7.78
N PHE A 84 11.20 -10.32 8.90
CA PHE A 84 11.76 -10.67 10.20
C PHE A 84 11.90 -12.18 10.38
N ASN A 85 10.91 -12.96 9.95
CA ASN A 85 10.94 -14.41 10.06
C ASN A 85 11.97 -15.08 9.15
N GLN A 86 12.32 -14.50 8.02
CA GLN A 86 13.39 -14.98 7.15
C GLN A 86 14.77 -14.91 7.84
N ILE A 87 14.93 -14.02 8.84
CA ILE A 87 16.18 -13.91 9.61
C ILE A 87 16.10 -14.73 10.91
N GLU A 88 14.99 -14.65 11.64
CA GLU A 88 14.82 -15.27 12.96
C GLU A 88 14.39 -16.75 12.93
N ASN A 89 13.71 -17.18 11.85
CA ASN A 89 13.18 -18.54 11.67
C ASN A 89 12.33 -19.03 12.87
N SER A 90 11.39 -18.22 13.33
CA SER A 90 10.54 -18.49 14.49
C SER A 90 9.24 -19.18 14.10
N GLN A 91 8.94 -20.34 14.69
CA GLN A 91 7.69 -21.07 14.50
C GLN A 91 6.46 -20.21 14.88
N HIS A 92 6.55 -19.47 15.99
CA HIS A 92 5.46 -18.58 16.43
C HIS A 92 5.15 -17.48 15.41
N ILE A 93 6.18 -16.89 14.80
CA ILE A 93 6.01 -15.88 13.76
C ILE A 93 5.45 -16.50 12.48
N SER A 94 5.91 -17.71 12.11
CA SER A 94 5.36 -18.46 10.97
C SER A 94 3.85 -18.71 11.12
N GLU A 95 3.42 -19.14 12.30
CA GLU A 95 2.00 -19.31 12.60
C GLU A 95 1.21 -18.00 12.50
N LYS A 96 1.79 -16.90 12.97
CA LYS A 96 1.18 -15.56 12.84
C LYS A 96 1.05 -15.13 11.38
N ILE A 97 2.09 -15.33 10.57
CA ILE A 97 2.08 -15.06 9.12
C ILE A 97 0.92 -15.82 8.45
N ASN A 98 0.80 -17.13 8.72
CA ASN A 98 -0.25 -17.95 8.13
C ASN A 98 -1.66 -17.45 8.49
N ARG A 99 -1.89 -17.08 9.76
CA ARG A 99 -3.18 -16.56 10.22
C ARG A 99 -3.51 -15.22 9.59
N VAL A 100 -2.54 -14.27 9.56
CA VAL A 100 -2.74 -12.95 8.95
C VAL A 100 -3.01 -13.10 7.45
N THR A 101 -2.26 -13.95 6.75
CA THR A 101 -2.48 -14.22 5.32
C THR A 101 -3.90 -14.76 5.06
N ALA A 102 -4.30 -15.81 5.78
CA ALA A 102 -5.62 -16.41 5.61
C ALA A 102 -6.77 -15.39 5.82
N ILE A 103 -6.67 -14.57 6.87
CA ILE A 103 -7.70 -13.57 7.16
C ILE A 103 -7.72 -12.44 6.11
N ILE A 104 -6.57 -12.03 5.60
CA ILE A 104 -6.51 -11.08 4.48
C ILE A 104 -7.22 -11.65 3.26
N GLU A 105 -6.86 -12.84 2.83
CA GLU A 105 -7.44 -13.48 1.64
C GLU A 105 -8.94 -13.72 1.79
N GLU A 106 -9.40 -14.05 2.99
CA GLU A 106 -10.82 -14.28 3.27
C GLU A 106 -11.66 -12.99 3.30
N ASN A 107 -11.11 -11.87 3.75
CA ASN A 107 -11.92 -10.69 4.04
C ASN A 107 -11.77 -9.53 3.04
N TYR A 108 -10.67 -9.41 2.30
CA TYR A 108 -10.46 -8.26 1.40
C TYR A 108 -10.75 -8.56 -0.06
N THR A 109 -11.14 -9.79 -0.39
CA THR A 109 -11.71 -10.17 -1.69
C THR A 109 -13.22 -10.15 -1.64
N SER A 110 -13.89 -10.08 -2.79
CA SER A 110 -15.36 -10.17 -2.87
C SER A 110 -15.81 -11.50 -3.46
N GLY A 111 -16.73 -12.17 -2.78
CA GLY A 111 -17.50 -13.26 -3.38
C GLY A 111 -17.14 -14.70 -2.96
N THR A 112 -16.06 -14.92 -2.20
CA THR A 112 -15.59 -16.28 -1.88
C THR A 112 -15.44 -16.60 -0.39
N SER A 113 -15.55 -15.62 0.51
CA SER A 113 -15.36 -15.84 1.95
C SER A 113 -16.48 -16.67 2.57
N LEU A 114 -16.07 -17.68 3.37
CA LEU A 114 -16.97 -18.48 4.18
C LEU A 114 -17.24 -17.84 5.55
N HIS A 115 -16.31 -17.05 6.08
CA HIS A 115 -16.37 -16.44 7.41
C HIS A 115 -16.02 -14.94 7.39
N PRO A 116 -16.72 -14.12 6.60
CA PRO A 116 -16.42 -12.69 6.51
C PRO A 116 -16.77 -11.98 7.84
N PHE A 117 -16.01 -10.93 8.18
CA PHE A 117 -16.22 -10.14 9.40
C PHE A 117 -17.62 -9.53 9.47
N HIS A 118 -18.16 -9.12 8.32
CA HIS A 118 -19.52 -8.56 8.22
C HIS A 118 -20.36 -9.38 7.22
N PRO A 119 -20.92 -10.54 7.61
CA PRO A 119 -21.59 -11.45 6.67
C PRO A 119 -22.73 -10.81 5.88
N ARG A 120 -23.49 -9.87 6.49
CA ARG A 120 -24.58 -9.16 5.80
C ARG A 120 -24.05 -8.20 4.75
N ALA A 121 -23.06 -7.36 5.13
CA ALA A 121 -22.44 -6.42 4.21
C ALA A 121 -21.68 -7.15 3.08
N TYR A 122 -20.98 -8.24 3.42
CA TYR A 122 -20.23 -9.05 2.45
C TYR A 122 -21.10 -9.59 1.32
N LYS A 123 -22.32 -10.03 1.63
CA LYS A 123 -23.30 -10.56 0.63
C LYS A 123 -23.75 -9.51 -0.38
N THR A 124 -23.59 -8.22 -0.08
CA THR A 124 -23.97 -7.12 -0.98
C THR A 124 -22.83 -6.64 -1.86
N LEU A 125 -21.61 -7.16 -1.65
CA LEU A 125 -20.43 -6.73 -2.39
C LEU A 125 -20.51 -7.16 -3.85
N LYS A 126 -20.21 -6.23 -4.75
CA LYS A 126 -19.97 -6.54 -6.16
C LYS A 126 -18.55 -7.10 -6.32
N LYS A 127 -18.40 -8.09 -7.20
CA LYS A 127 -17.08 -8.68 -7.48
C LYS A 127 -16.11 -7.60 -8.00
N LYS A 128 -14.95 -7.53 -7.37
CA LYS A 128 -13.85 -6.63 -7.73
C LYS A 128 -12.62 -7.47 -8.11
N PRO A 129 -11.82 -7.04 -9.09
CA PRO A 129 -10.58 -7.72 -9.48
C PRO A 129 -9.37 -7.26 -8.66
N TYR A 130 -9.60 -6.69 -7.49
CA TYR A 130 -8.57 -6.13 -6.61
C TYR A 130 -8.99 -6.25 -5.14
N TRP A 131 -8.05 -6.09 -4.24
CA TRP A 131 -8.25 -6.08 -2.80
C TRP A 131 -8.91 -4.78 -2.34
N MET A 132 -9.95 -4.88 -1.55
CA MET A 132 -10.72 -3.74 -1.01
C MET A 132 -9.89 -2.95 0.02
N ALA A 133 -10.11 -1.62 0.09
CA ALA A 133 -9.27 -0.72 0.87
C ALA A 133 -9.35 -0.92 2.39
N SER A 134 -10.51 -1.19 2.97
CA SER A 134 -10.62 -1.39 4.42
C SER A 134 -11.90 -2.08 4.86
N ILE A 135 -11.90 -2.50 6.12
CA ILE A 135 -13.04 -3.03 6.85
C ILE A 135 -13.20 -2.23 8.13
N ASN A 136 -14.38 -1.70 8.37
CA ASN A 136 -14.70 -0.93 9.56
C ASN A 136 -16.08 -1.35 10.15
N PRO A 137 -16.56 -0.79 11.26
CA PRO A 137 -17.85 -1.16 11.83
C PRO A 137 -19.06 -0.98 10.89
N SER A 138 -18.99 -0.15 9.87
CA SER A 138 -20.07 0.02 8.88
C SER A 138 -20.00 -0.99 7.72
N GLY A 139 -18.93 -1.76 7.61
CA GLY A 139 -18.75 -2.78 6.57
C GLY A 139 -17.45 -2.65 5.79
N TYR A 140 -17.53 -2.78 4.46
CA TYR A 140 -16.38 -2.82 3.56
C TYR A 140 -16.27 -1.54 2.76
N GLN A 141 -15.11 -0.91 2.79
CA GLN A 141 -14.75 0.18 1.88
C GLN A 141 -14.10 -0.42 0.63
N THR A 142 -14.84 -0.37 -0.48
CA THR A 142 -14.51 -1.12 -1.71
C THR A 142 -13.68 -0.33 -2.72
N MET A 143 -13.22 0.87 -2.37
CA MET A 143 -12.34 1.67 -3.24
C MET A 143 -11.04 0.92 -3.54
N PHE A 144 -10.45 1.21 -4.68
CA PHE A 144 -9.13 0.70 -5.05
C PHE A 144 -8.05 1.51 -4.34
N ASP A 145 -7.15 0.84 -3.62
CA ASP A 145 -5.94 1.38 -3.02
C ASP A 145 -4.74 0.84 -3.80
N ALA A 146 -4.10 1.68 -4.60
CA ALA A 146 -3.00 1.24 -5.46
C ALA A 146 -1.78 0.80 -4.67
N PHE A 147 -1.50 1.42 -3.53
CA PHE A 147 -0.32 1.06 -2.74
C PHE A 147 -0.48 -0.29 -2.06
N GLY A 148 -1.59 -0.50 -1.36
CA GLY A 148 -1.89 -1.80 -0.73
C GLY A 148 -1.93 -2.92 -1.77
N ASN A 149 -2.56 -2.68 -2.92
CA ASN A 149 -2.63 -3.65 -4.01
C ASN A 149 -1.26 -3.93 -4.66
N SER A 150 -0.36 -2.96 -4.76
CA SER A 150 1.01 -3.17 -5.23
C SER A 150 1.84 -4.03 -4.28
N ILE A 151 1.72 -3.79 -2.96
CA ILE A 151 2.39 -4.62 -1.95
C ILE A 151 1.81 -6.04 -1.96
N ALA A 152 0.49 -6.21 -2.14
CA ALA A 152 -0.12 -7.53 -2.23
C ALA A 152 0.41 -8.35 -3.41
N LEU A 153 0.60 -7.73 -4.59
CA LEU A 153 1.26 -8.35 -5.73
C LEU A 153 2.71 -8.74 -5.40
N LEU A 154 3.47 -7.85 -4.77
CA LEU A 154 4.85 -8.12 -4.34
C LEU A 154 4.94 -9.35 -3.41
N LEU A 155 3.94 -9.51 -2.55
CA LEU A 155 3.85 -10.62 -1.58
C LEU A 155 3.16 -11.87 -2.17
N GLU A 156 2.76 -11.82 -3.44
CA GLU A 156 2.12 -12.92 -4.17
C GLU A 156 0.80 -13.39 -3.50
N LEU A 157 0.00 -12.46 -2.95
CA LEU A 157 -1.26 -12.77 -2.31
C LEU A 157 -2.36 -13.11 -3.33
N GLY A 158 -3.22 -14.05 -2.96
CA GLY A 158 -4.27 -14.57 -3.83
C GLY A 158 -3.77 -15.63 -4.80
N ASP A 159 -4.68 -16.28 -5.52
CA ASP A 159 -4.32 -17.24 -6.56
C ASP A 159 -3.85 -16.56 -7.86
N ASP A 160 -3.25 -17.33 -8.76
CA ASP A 160 -2.72 -16.82 -10.04
C ASP A 160 -3.79 -16.12 -10.89
N THR A 161 -5.02 -16.62 -10.87
CA THR A 161 -6.13 -16.03 -11.60
C THR A 161 -6.48 -14.65 -11.03
N PHE A 162 -6.53 -14.53 -9.72
CA PHE A 162 -6.82 -13.26 -9.06
C PHE A 162 -5.72 -12.24 -9.33
N ARG A 163 -4.43 -12.62 -9.17
CA ARG A 163 -3.29 -11.75 -9.45
C ARG A 163 -3.26 -11.28 -10.91
N THR A 164 -3.52 -12.18 -11.85
CA THR A 164 -3.61 -11.83 -13.27
C THR A 164 -4.72 -10.81 -13.54
N ASN A 165 -5.91 -11.02 -12.97
CA ASN A 165 -7.03 -10.09 -13.12
C ASN A 165 -6.75 -8.73 -12.45
N GLN A 166 -6.05 -8.74 -11.31
CA GLN A 166 -5.61 -7.53 -10.62
C GLN A 166 -4.64 -6.71 -11.50
N ILE A 167 -3.63 -7.34 -12.08
CA ILE A 167 -2.69 -6.68 -13.00
C ILE A 167 -3.43 -6.13 -14.22
N ILE A 168 -4.34 -6.90 -14.82
CA ILE A 168 -5.16 -6.44 -15.97
C ILE A 168 -5.94 -5.17 -15.60
N TYR A 169 -6.56 -5.13 -14.41
CA TYR A 169 -7.29 -3.96 -13.92
C TYR A 169 -6.35 -2.76 -13.75
N MET A 170 -5.22 -2.94 -13.06
CA MET A 170 -4.25 -1.89 -12.78
C MET A 170 -3.66 -1.31 -14.08
N GLU A 171 -3.33 -2.17 -15.06
CA GLU A 171 -2.85 -1.76 -16.38
C GLU A 171 -3.92 -1.01 -17.18
N LYS A 172 -5.16 -1.47 -17.14
CA LYS A 172 -6.28 -0.76 -17.79
C LYS A 172 -6.48 0.61 -17.18
N LEU A 173 -6.46 0.70 -15.84
CA LEU A 173 -6.62 1.96 -15.12
C LEU A 173 -5.49 2.94 -15.47
N ARG A 174 -4.22 2.58 -15.26
CA ARG A 174 -3.11 3.50 -15.53
C ARG A 174 -3.08 3.98 -16.99
N LYS A 175 -3.36 3.09 -17.96
CA LYS A 175 -3.39 3.43 -19.39
C LYS A 175 -4.55 4.34 -19.78
N SER A 176 -5.61 4.40 -18.99
CA SER A 176 -6.73 5.33 -19.21
C SER A 176 -6.44 6.74 -18.71
N LEU A 177 -5.41 6.92 -17.88
CA LEU A 177 -5.03 8.21 -17.31
C LEU A 177 -3.97 8.93 -18.15
N LYS A 178 -3.94 10.25 -18.09
CA LYS A 178 -3.02 11.08 -18.89
C LYS A 178 -1.55 10.74 -18.66
N LEU A 179 -1.16 10.56 -17.40
CA LEU A 179 0.23 10.28 -17.00
C LEU A 179 0.61 8.80 -17.20
N LYS A 180 -0.33 7.91 -17.51
CA LYS A 180 -0.13 6.47 -17.62
C LYS A 180 0.52 5.83 -16.38
N LEU A 181 0.22 6.40 -15.21
CA LEU A 181 0.63 5.96 -13.89
C LEU A 181 -0.61 5.75 -13.01
N LEU A 182 -0.49 4.91 -11.98
CA LEU A 182 -1.59 4.63 -11.06
C LEU A 182 -1.88 5.82 -10.14
N PRO A 183 -3.16 6.09 -9.84
CA PRO A 183 -3.56 7.02 -8.78
C PRO A 183 -3.38 6.38 -7.41
N ALA A 184 -3.36 7.19 -6.33
CA ALA A 184 -3.32 6.69 -4.96
C ALA A 184 -4.55 5.83 -4.64
N PHE A 185 -5.74 6.44 -4.75
CA PHE A 185 -7.03 5.75 -4.62
C PHE A 185 -7.90 5.98 -5.86
N TRP A 186 -8.85 5.06 -6.11
CA TRP A 186 -9.75 5.12 -7.27
C TRP A 186 -11.09 4.42 -6.95
N ASP A 187 -12.26 4.94 -7.41
CA ASP A 187 -12.47 6.15 -8.20
C ASP A 187 -12.35 7.41 -7.32
N PRO A 188 -12.06 8.62 -7.90
CA PRO A 188 -12.10 9.87 -7.15
C PRO A 188 -13.48 10.17 -6.58
N ILE A 189 -13.51 10.76 -5.40
CA ILE A 189 -14.73 11.20 -4.71
C ILE A 189 -15.01 12.64 -5.14
N PHE A 190 -16.23 12.90 -5.60
CA PHE A 190 -16.68 14.20 -6.08
C PHE A 190 -17.59 14.92 -5.05
N PRO A 191 -17.80 16.25 -5.17
CA PRO A 191 -18.66 17.02 -4.25
C PRO A 191 -20.10 16.52 -4.11
N GLU A 192 -20.63 15.84 -5.14
CA GLU A 192 -21.96 15.22 -5.17
C GLU A 192 -22.00 13.82 -4.52
N ASP A 193 -20.88 13.21 -4.23
CA ASP A 193 -20.82 11.89 -3.61
C ASP A 193 -21.11 11.95 -2.11
N GLU A 194 -21.78 10.93 -1.60
CA GLU A 194 -22.10 10.79 -0.17
C GLU A 194 -20.87 10.93 0.74
N GLN A 195 -19.73 10.45 0.27
CA GLN A 195 -18.46 10.45 1.03
C GLN A 195 -17.75 11.81 1.03
N TRP A 196 -18.15 12.77 0.18
CA TRP A 196 -17.47 14.05 0.04
C TRP A 196 -17.34 14.81 1.35
N LYS A 197 -18.42 14.93 2.12
CA LYS A 197 -18.41 15.65 3.39
C LYS A 197 -17.47 15.04 4.42
N LEU A 198 -17.30 13.73 4.38
CA LEU A 198 -16.36 13.03 5.25
C LEU A 198 -14.91 13.35 4.84
N LEU A 199 -14.63 13.34 3.53
CA LEU A 199 -13.32 13.66 2.98
C LEU A 199 -12.96 15.14 3.24
N GLU A 200 -13.84 16.08 2.91
CA GLU A 200 -13.65 17.50 3.11
C GLU A 200 -13.38 17.87 4.58
N ASN A 201 -14.09 17.23 5.51
CA ASN A 201 -13.93 17.50 6.94
C ASN A 201 -12.70 16.85 7.57
N ASN A 202 -12.08 15.88 6.92
CA ASN A 202 -10.91 15.19 7.48
C ASN A 202 -9.71 16.13 7.64
N CYS A 203 -9.50 17.04 6.68
CA CYS A 203 -8.45 18.07 6.73
C CYS A 203 -8.98 19.43 6.26
N LYS A 204 -10.12 19.87 6.83
CA LYS A 204 -10.92 20.98 6.28
C LYS A 204 -10.22 22.32 6.19
N TYR A 205 -9.20 22.57 7.02
CA TYR A 205 -8.46 23.85 7.01
C TYR A 205 -7.31 23.88 6.00
N GLU A 206 -6.88 22.70 5.54
CA GLU A 206 -5.81 22.53 4.56
C GLU A 206 -6.21 21.48 3.51
N PHE A 207 -7.47 21.55 3.06
CA PHE A 207 -8.04 20.54 2.17
C PHE A 207 -7.34 20.51 0.81
N ARG A 208 -6.77 19.37 0.47
CA ARG A 208 -6.01 19.10 -0.77
C ARG A 208 -6.58 17.95 -1.60
N ASN A 209 -7.53 17.20 -1.06
CA ASN A 209 -8.12 16.03 -1.73
C ASN A 209 -9.19 16.41 -2.75
N ILE A 210 -8.89 17.37 -3.64
CA ILE A 210 -9.71 17.69 -4.80
C ILE A 210 -9.74 16.47 -5.74
N PRO A 211 -10.82 16.21 -6.49
CA PRO A 211 -10.86 15.09 -7.43
C PRO A 211 -9.65 15.08 -8.36
N TYR A 212 -9.01 13.91 -8.50
CA TYR A 212 -7.79 13.67 -9.26
C TYR A 212 -6.48 14.19 -8.64
N GLU A 213 -6.52 14.73 -7.43
CA GLU A 213 -5.35 15.24 -6.72
C GLU A 213 -5.11 14.50 -5.40
N PHE A 214 -3.91 14.62 -4.90
CA PHE A 214 -3.48 14.11 -3.61
C PHE A 214 -3.89 12.63 -3.42
N HIS A 215 -4.49 12.23 -2.30
CA HIS A 215 -4.99 10.85 -2.13
C HIS A 215 -6.27 10.58 -2.94
N ASN A 216 -7.05 11.62 -3.28
CA ASN A 216 -8.31 11.50 -4.01
C ASN A 216 -8.11 11.37 -5.53
N GLY A 217 -7.30 10.41 -5.95
CA GLY A 217 -7.04 10.11 -7.36
C GLY A 217 -5.78 10.74 -7.93
N GLY A 218 -4.95 11.41 -7.13
CA GLY A 218 -3.65 11.93 -7.57
C GLY A 218 -2.61 10.82 -7.75
N THR A 219 -1.63 11.04 -8.61
CA THR A 219 -0.51 10.12 -8.87
C THR A 219 0.67 10.42 -7.96
N TRP A 220 1.18 9.39 -7.30
CA TRP A 220 2.34 9.43 -6.42
C TRP A 220 3.44 8.54 -6.97
N GLN A 221 4.64 9.08 -7.13
CA GLN A 221 5.80 8.35 -7.68
C GLN A 221 6.18 7.17 -6.80
N MET A 222 6.06 7.30 -5.47
CA MET A 222 6.32 6.21 -4.54
C MET A 222 5.39 5.02 -4.79
N VAL A 223 4.08 5.24 -4.89
CA VAL A 223 3.08 4.18 -5.16
C VAL A 223 3.41 3.45 -6.46
N ASN A 224 3.73 4.21 -7.50
CA ASN A 224 4.10 3.65 -8.81
C ASN A 224 5.46 2.95 -8.80
N GLY A 225 6.40 3.39 -7.94
CA GLY A 225 7.66 2.70 -7.70
C GLY A 225 7.46 1.29 -7.14
N PHE A 226 6.55 1.13 -6.18
CA PHE A 226 6.19 -0.18 -5.64
C PHE A 226 5.40 -1.03 -6.63
N TYR A 227 4.54 -0.44 -7.45
CA TYR A 227 3.88 -1.19 -8.53
C TYR A 227 4.88 -1.70 -9.55
N SER A 228 5.79 -0.85 -10.03
CA SER A 228 6.88 -1.27 -10.92
C SER A 228 7.70 -2.42 -10.31
N MET A 229 8.08 -2.31 -9.04
CA MET A 229 8.80 -3.36 -8.31
C MET A 229 8.02 -4.68 -8.28
N SER A 230 6.71 -4.62 -8.05
CA SER A 230 5.88 -5.83 -7.89
C SER A 230 5.70 -6.64 -9.17
N ILE A 231 5.84 -5.99 -10.33
CA ILE A 231 5.64 -6.63 -11.65
C ILE A 231 6.92 -6.78 -12.47
N SER A 232 8.07 -6.31 -11.97
CA SER A 232 9.33 -6.24 -12.73
C SER A 232 9.81 -7.59 -13.25
N GLU A 233 9.57 -8.68 -12.52
CA GLU A 233 9.94 -10.03 -12.95
C GLU A 233 9.00 -10.58 -14.02
N GLU A 234 7.68 -10.34 -13.88
CA GLU A 234 6.65 -10.88 -14.78
C GLU A 234 6.46 -10.01 -16.04
N LYS A 235 6.59 -8.69 -15.90
CA LYS A 235 6.31 -7.69 -16.95
C LYS A 235 7.39 -6.61 -17.00
N PRO A 236 8.64 -6.94 -17.33
CA PRO A 236 9.76 -6.00 -17.32
C PRO A 236 9.53 -4.78 -18.23
N ASP A 237 8.93 -4.97 -19.39
CA ASP A 237 8.65 -3.86 -20.34
C ASP A 237 7.66 -2.85 -19.73
N VAL A 238 6.66 -3.33 -18.99
CA VAL A 238 5.70 -2.46 -18.29
C VAL A 238 6.37 -1.74 -17.12
N ALA A 239 7.25 -2.43 -16.40
CA ALA A 239 8.02 -1.81 -15.32
C ALA A 239 8.91 -0.68 -15.87
N GLU A 240 9.53 -0.84 -17.04
CA GLU A 240 10.31 0.22 -17.72
C GLU A 240 9.45 1.41 -18.12
N GLU A 241 8.24 1.18 -18.65
CA GLU A 241 7.30 2.28 -18.94
C GLU A 241 6.98 3.10 -17.68
N ILE A 242 6.77 2.44 -16.55
CA ILE A 242 6.46 3.10 -15.27
C ILE A 242 7.68 3.87 -14.76
N ILE A 243 8.87 3.29 -14.82
CA ILE A 243 10.13 3.96 -14.44
C ILE A 243 10.31 5.24 -15.24
N ALA A 244 10.14 5.18 -16.56
CA ALA A 244 10.25 6.34 -17.44
C ALA A 244 9.20 7.42 -17.08
N GLY A 245 7.96 7.01 -16.75
CA GLY A 245 6.92 7.92 -16.27
C GLY A 245 7.29 8.59 -14.94
N ILE A 246 7.82 7.86 -13.98
CA ILE A 246 8.29 8.39 -12.70
C ILE A 246 9.43 9.37 -12.91
N GLU A 247 10.42 9.02 -13.75
CA GLU A 247 11.56 9.88 -14.07
C GLU A 247 11.13 11.20 -14.73
N MET A 248 10.18 11.13 -15.68
CA MET A 248 9.60 12.31 -16.31
C MET A 248 9.01 13.27 -15.26
N LEU A 249 8.20 12.75 -14.32
CA LEU A 249 7.58 13.56 -13.26
C LEU A 249 8.62 14.12 -12.28
N ASN A 250 9.60 13.32 -11.88
CA ASN A 250 10.65 13.76 -10.95
C ASN A 250 11.59 14.81 -11.56
N SER A 251 11.77 14.79 -12.88
CA SER A 251 12.64 15.73 -13.60
C SER A 251 12.03 17.12 -13.81
N GLU A 252 10.73 17.29 -13.57
CA GLU A 252 10.07 18.59 -13.71
C GLU A 252 10.78 19.68 -12.89
N GLU A 253 10.88 20.86 -13.46
CA GLU A 253 11.54 22.04 -12.86
C GLU A 253 12.95 21.72 -12.30
N GLY A 254 13.75 20.93 -13.02
CA GLY A 254 15.14 20.63 -12.65
C GLY A 254 15.26 19.64 -11.46
N TYR A 255 14.48 18.58 -11.47
CA TYR A 255 14.40 17.55 -10.41
C TYR A 255 13.85 18.09 -9.09
N SER A 256 12.70 18.74 -9.17
CA SER A 256 12.00 19.24 -7.98
C SER A 256 11.30 18.16 -7.16
N PHE A 257 11.18 16.93 -7.64
CA PHE A 257 10.60 15.80 -6.90
C PHE A 257 9.29 16.17 -6.20
N TYR A 258 8.31 16.63 -6.96
CA TYR A 258 6.99 16.97 -6.41
C TYR A 258 6.35 15.78 -5.72
N GLU A 259 5.58 16.05 -4.69
CA GLU A 259 4.93 15.02 -3.86
C GLU A 259 3.93 14.18 -4.66
N ASN A 260 3.10 14.82 -5.48
CA ASN A 260 2.12 14.15 -6.33
C ASN A 260 1.74 15.01 -7.55
N PHE A 261 0.94 14.42 -8.44
CA PHE A 261 0.47 15.04 -9.68
C PHE A 261 -1.01 14.78 -9.88
N ASN A 262 -1.72 15.76 -10.45
CA ASN A 262 -3.10 15.60 -10.88
C ASN A 262 -3.18 14.62 -12.06
N THR A 263 -3.90 13.53 -11.91
CA THR A 263 -4.00 12.46 -12.92
C THR A 263 -4.72 12.87 -14.20
N GLN A 264 -5.58 13.90 -14.15
CA GLN A 264 -6.35 14.38 -15.30
C GLN A 264 -5.57 15.45 -16.08
N THR A 265 -4.99 16.43 -15.39
CA THR A 265 -4.28 17.54 -16.02
C THR A 265 -2.80 17.29 -16.24
N GLY A 266 -2.19 16.46 -15.39
CA GLY A 266 -0.75 16.23 -15.32
C GLY A 266 0.00 17.34 -14.56
N ALA A 267 -0.71 18.27 -13.93
CA ALA A 267 -0.08 19.33 -13.15
C ALA A 267 0.54 18.81 -11.88
N ALA A 268 1.73 19.29 -11.53
CA ALA A 268 2.39 19.01 -10.26
C ALA A 268 1.58 19.62 -9.10
N THR A 269 1.40 18.87 -8.03
CA THR A 269 0.71 19.27 -6.81
C THR A 269 1.51 18.82 -5.57
N GLY A 270 1.12 19.30 -4.39
CA GLY A 270 1.86 19.02 -3.16
C GLY A 270 3.17 19.79 -3.03
N VAL A 271 4.08 19.29 -2.18
CA VAL A 271 5.34 19.96 -1.88
C VAL A 271 6.47 19.50 -2.80
N LYS A 272 7.45 20.39 -3.01
CA LYS A 272 8.71 20.07 -3.71
C LYS A 272 9.67 19.32 -2.79
N TYR A 273 10.66 18.67 -3.40
CA TYR A 273 11.75 17.96 -2.71
C TYR A 273 11.26 16.84 -1.80
N CYS A 274 10.19 16.18 -2.20
CA CYS A 274 9.63 15.05 -1.48
C CYS A 274 10.53 13.81 -1.64
N THR A 275 11.12 13.36 -0.54
CA THR A 275 12.02 12.19 -0.54
C THR A 275 11.33 10.90 -0.95
N TRP A 276 10.01 10.79 -0.78
CA TRP A 276 9.22 9.63 -1.22
C TRP A 276 9.21 9.50 -2.73
N SER A 277 9.14 10.62 -3.45
CA SER A 277 9.18 10.62 -4.91
C SER A 277 10.52 10.11 -5.44
N ALA A 278 11.64 10.56 -4.83
CA ALA A 278 12.96 10.04 -5.13
C ALA A 278 13.11 8.56 -4.76
N ALA A 279 12.62 8.15 -3.59
CA ALA A 279 12.64 6.74 -3.15
C ALA A 279 11.87 5.83 -4.11
N GLY A 280 10.70 6.25 -4.61
CA GLY A 280 9.93 5.51 -5.61
C GLY A 280 10.72 5.21 -6.87
N GLN A 281 11.43 6.20 -7.41
CA GLN A 281 12.30 6.02 -8.57
C GLN A 281 13.46 5.05 -8.31
N ILE A 282 14.10 5.17 -7.14
CA ILE A 282 15.21 4.29 -6.75
C ILE A 282 14.73 2.85 -6.64
N ILE A 283 13.62 2.62 -5.95
CA ILE A 283 13.03 1.28 -5.74
C ILE A 283 12.72 0.64 -7.10
N ALA A 284 11.98 1.33 -7.97
CA ALA A 284 11.62 0.83 -9.29
C ALA A 284 12.86 0.49 -10.13
N THR A 285 13.83 1.41 -10.23
CA THR A 285 15.04 1.23 -11.02
C THR A 285 15.91 0.09 -10.51
N GLN A 286 16.06 -0.06 -9.18
CA GLN A 286 16.86 -1.12 -8.60
C GLN A 286 16.20 -2.50 -8.77
N SER A 287 14.88 -2.59 -8.62
CA SER A 287 14.14 -3.84 -8.82
C SER A 287 14.23 -4.31 -10.27
N ASN A 288 14.09 -3.41 -11.24
CA ASN A 288 14.23 -3.73 -12.66
C ASN A 288 15.66 -4.17 -13.05
N LYS A 289 16.67 -3.84 -12.25
CA LYS A 289 18.05 -4.33 -12.38
C LYS A 289 18.30 -5.66 -11.65
N GLY A 290 17.26 -6.34 -11.22
CA GLY A 290 17.32 -7.64 -10.56
C GLY A 290 17.73 -7.59 -9.10
N LYS A 291 17.72 -6.43 -8.43
CA LYS A 291 17.91 -6.37 -6.98
C LYS A 291 16.63 -6.81 -6.28
N THR A 292 16.76 -7.87 -5.50
CA THR A 292 15.65 -8.46 -4.74
C THR A 292 15.58 -7.89 -3.34
N PHE A 293 14.36 -7.66 -2.88
CA PHE A 293 14.03 -7.36 -1.49
C PHE A 293 13.55 -8.64 -0.79
N LEU A 294 13.72 -8.71 0.52
CA LEU A 294 13.04 -9.74 1.33
C LEU A 294 11.53 -9.54 1.21
N LYS A 295 10.79 -10.63 0.94
CA LYS A 295 9.34 -10.62 0.74
C LYS A 295 8.64 -11.47 1.79
#